data_22f0ac26c755a3888e2c4a412f50befe
#
_entry.id   22f0ac26c755a3888e2c4a412f50befe
#
_cell.length_a   1.000
_cell.length_b   1.000
_cell.length_c   1.000
_cell.angle_alpha   90.00
_cell.angle_beta   90.00
_cell.angle_gamma   90.00
#
_symmetry.space_group_name_H-M   'P 1'
#
loop_
_entity.id
_entity.type
_entity.pdbx_description
1 polymer ?
#
loop_
_entity_poly.entity_id
_entity_poly.type
_entity_poly.pdbx_seq_one_letter_code
_entity_poly.pdbx_strand_id
1 'polypeptide(L)'
;GLGWQMLPNGEKRQAKSGPTKGDGWKIDYGKKVIGCPLAIGFDESFIIPASLDMFPYVYLQNDKPTAWATVTKAFHRPGPCAEDFEAINCLRDFAREAGTFIDARAKERDKPFFLYLSLSSPHTPIFPSKPWQGKSDIGKYGDFLMETDWVVGQVLNALDRNRLAKDTIVVFATDNGCSPAAEIPELVTKSHKPNADW
;
A
#
# COMPACT_ATOMS: atom_id res chain seq x y z
N GLY A 1 1.40 -7.49 -6.79
CA GLY A 1 1.89 -7.22 -8.13
C GLY A 1 1.67 -8.37 -9.07
N LEU A 2 0.48 -8.87 -9.12
CA LEU A 2 0.18 -10.03 -9.95
C LEU A 2 -0.14 -9.56 -11.37
N GLY A 3 0.68 -9.99 -12.35
CA GLY A 3 0.42 -9.78 -13.76
C GLY A 3 1.25 -8.68 -14.45
N TRP A 4 1.98 -7.83 -13.71
CA TRP A 4 2.90 -6.89 -14.33
C TRP A 4 4.36 -7.31 -14.20
N GLN A 5 5.20 -6.76 -15.06
CA GLN A 5 6.62 -7.06 -15.11
C GLN A 5 7.46 -5.79 -15.03
N MET A 6 8.43 -5.81 -14.14
CA MET A 6 9.53 -4.85 -14.12
C MET A 6 10.67 -5.41 -14.99
N LEU A 7 11.18 -4.60 -15.91
CA LEU A 7 12.15 -5.06 -16.90
C LEU A 7 13.54 -5.23 -16.27
N PRO A 8 14.33 -6.23 -16.72
CA PRO A 8 15.67 -6.46 -16.22
C PRO A 8 16.62 -5.33 -16.61
N ASN A 9 17.57 -5.05 -15.74
CA ASN A 9 18.71 -4.21 -16.00
C ASN A 9 19.81 -5.06 -16.67
N GLY A 10 20.34 -4.62 -17.82
CA GLY A 10 21.48 -5.26 -18.47
C GLY A 10 22.79 -5.11 -17.68
N GLU A 11 22.88 -4.11 -16.81
CA GLU A 11 24.02 -3.87 -15.93
C GLU A 11 23.68 -4.16 -14.47
N LYS A 12 24.59 -4.86 -13.78
CA LYS A 12 24.46 -5.10 -12.33
C LYS A 12 24.67 -3.78 -11.59
N ARG A 13 23.61 -3.17 -11.08
CA ARG A 13 23.76 -2.07 -10.13
C ARG A 13 24.16 -2.62 -8.76
N GLN A 14 25.15 -2.00 -8.15
CA GLN A 14 25.51 -2.28 -6.77
C GLN A 14 24.61 -1.48 -5.82
N ALA A 15 24.15 -2.12 -4.75
CA ALA A 15 23.46 -1.42 -3.68
C ALA A 15 24.40 -0.42 -3.02
N LYS A 16 23.86 0.72 -2.59
CA LYS A 16 24.57 1.66 -1.74
C LYS A 16 24.86 1.07 -0.35
N SER A 17 24.03 0.13 0.10
CA SER A 17 24.19 -0.55 1.39
C SER A 17 23.48 -1.91 1.39
N GLY A 18 23.99 -2.85 2.20
CA GLY A 18 23.41 -4.18 2.40
C GLY A 18 23.69 -5.19 1.28
N PRO A 19 23.21 -6.43 1.43
CA PRO A 19 23.45 -7.50 0.48
C PRO A 19 22.68 -7.27 -0.83
N THR A 20 23.32 -7.59 -1.96
CA THR A 20 22.80 -7.39 -3.33
C THR A 20 22.35 -8.71 -3.97
N LYS A 21 21.94 -9.69 -3.18
CA LYS A 21 21.47 -10.99 -3.68
C LYS A 21 19.97 -10.95 -3.99
N GLY A 22 19.57 -11.54 -5.10
CA GLY A 22 18.19 -11.73 -5.49
C GLY A 22 17.79 -10.98 -6.78
N ASP A 23 16.65 -11.36 -7.34
CA ASP A 23 16.21 -10.90 -8.66
C ASP A 23 15.79 -9.42 -8.70
N GLY A 24 15.35 -8.87 -7.58
CA GLY A 24 15.01 -7.45 -7.48
C GLY A 24 16.16 -6.49 -7.78
N TRP A 25 17.41 -6.94 -7.65
CA TRP A 25 18.59 -6.15 -8.01
C TRP A 25 18.90 -6.14 -9.50
N LYS A 26 18.25 -7.02 -10.28
CA LYS A 26 18.37 -7.09 -11.73
C LYS A 26 17.35 -6.20 -12.46
N ILE A 27 16.51 -5.49 -11.72
CA ILE A 27 15.47 -4.61 -12.28
C ILE A 27 16.08 -3.28 -12.71
N ASP A 28 15.69 -2.80 -13.87
CA ASP A 28 15.95 -1.44 -14.33
C ASP A 28 14.80 -0.52 -13.88
N TYR A 29 15.00 0.17 -12.77
CA TYR A 29 14.00 1.09 -12.21
C TYR A 29 13.82 2.38 -13.05
N GLY A 30 14.61 2.59 -14.10
CA GLY A 30 14.42 3.67 -15.05
C GLY A 30 13.45 3.34 -16.19
N LYS A 31 13.09 2.06 -16.34
CA LYS A 31 12.18 1.61 -17.38
C LYS A 31 10.74 1.57 -16.92
N LYS A 32 9.83 1.61 -17.90
CA LYS A 32 8.40 1.44 -17.69
C LYS A 32 8.07 0.01 -17.24
N VAL A 33 7.08 -0.11 -16.37
CA VAL A 33 6.51 -1.38 -15.95
C VAL A 33 5.49 -1.84 -17.00
N ILE A 34 5.57 -3.11 -17.42
CA ILE A 34 4.64 -3.72 -18.37
C ILE A 34 3.48 -4.37 -17.65
N GLY A 35 2.27 -4.24 -18.19
CA GLY A 35 1.07 -4.85 -17.66
C GLY A 35 0.56 -4.21 -16.35
N CYS A 36 0.98 -2.98 -16.03
CA CYS A 36 0.52 -2.21 -14.88
C CYS A 36 -0.98 -1.85 -14.99
N PRO A 37 -1.61 -1.25 -13.97
CA PRO A 37 -3.04 -0.90 -14.00
C PRO A 37 -3.47 -0.11 -15.24
N LEU A 38 -2.61 0.72 -15.81
CA LEU A 38 -2.90 1.46 -17.03
C LEU A 38 -3.17 0.54 -18.24
N ALA A 39 -2.52 -0.64 -18.26
CA ALA A 39 -2.71 -1.60 -19.36
C ALA A 39 -4.08 -2.31 -19.32
N ILE A 40 -4.82 -2.20 -18.24
CA ILE A 40 -6.14 -2.80 -18.04
C ILE A 40 -7.26 -1.76 -17.91
N GLY A 41 -6.98 -0.49 -18.26
CA GLY A 41 -7.98 0.56 -18.40
C GLY A 41 -8.04 1.61 -17.29
N PHE A 42 -7.12 1.62 -16.33
CA PHE A 42 -6.99 2.74 -15.40
C PHE A 42 -6.21 3.89 -16.06
N ASP A 43 -6.64 5.11 -15.82
CA ASP A 43 -5.97 6.31 -16.32
C ASP A 43 -4.76 6.71 -15.47
N GLU A 44 -4.85 6.45 -14.16
CA GLU A 44 -3.83 6.79 -13.17
C GLU A 44 -3.66 5.65 -12.17
N SER A 45 -2.47 5.52 -11.61
CA SER A 45 -2.24 4.59 -10.51
C SER A 45 -1.07 5.03 -9.62
N PHE A 46 -1.21 4.81 -8.31
CA PHE A 46 -0.14 4.91 -7.33
C PHE A 46 -0.18 3.67 -6.45
N ILE A 47 0.85 2.83 -6.55
CA ILE A 47 0.85 1.49 -5.94
C ILE A 47 2.25 1.09 -5.46
N ILE A 48 2.31 0.04 -4.65
CA ILE A 48 3.52 -0.77 -4.47
C ILE A 48 3.49 -1.95 -5.44
N PRO A 49 4.63 -2.36 -6.04
CA PRO A 49 4.64 -3.37 -7.12
C PRO A 49 4.33 -4.79 -6.66
N ALA A 50 4.49 -5.08 -5.37
CA ALA A 50 4.20 -6.39 -4.80
C ALA A 50 3.37 -6.22 -3.53
N SER A 51 3.98 -6.39 -2.37
CA SER A 51 3.37 -6.15 -1.07
C SER A 51 4.46 -5.72 -0.08
N LEU A 52 4.08 -5.39 1.16
CA LEU A 52 5.08 -5.01 2.16
C LEU A 52 5.89 -6.20 2.69
N ASP A 53 5.49 -7.43 2.40
CA ASP A 53 6.26 -8.64 2.72
C ASP A 53 7.19 -9.10 1.59
N MET A 54 7.10 -8.49 0.40
CA MET A 54 7.92 -8.83 -0.77
C MET A 54 8.50 -7.58 -1.43
N PHE A 55 9.80 -7.65 -1.73
CA PHE A 55 10.48 -6.61 -2.51
C PHE A 55 10.14 -6.69 -4.03
N PRO A 56 10.44 -5.65 -4.82
CA PRO A 56 11.13 -4.42 -4.46
C PRO A 56 10.24 -3.44 -3.69
N TYR A 57 10.83 -2.75 -2.72
CA TYR A 57 10.13 -1.75 -1.90
C TYR A 57 10.30 -0.37 -2.53
N VAL A 58 9.42 -0.05 -3.44
CA VAL A 58 9.34 1.23 -4.15
C VAL A 58 7.87 1.55 -4.42
N TYR A 59 7.54 2.80 -4.66
CA TYR A 59 6.25 3.15 -5.25
C TYR A 59 6.33 3.12 -6.77
N LEU A 60 5.21 2.82 -7.39
CA LEU A 60 4.99 3.03 -8.82
C LEU A 60 3.96 4.14 -8.99
N GLN A 61 4.33 5.16 -9.75
CA GLN A 61 3.39 6.16 -10.25
C GLN A 61 3.11 5.84 -11.71
N ASN A 62 1.88 5.45 -11.99
CA ASN A 62 1.48 4.97 -13.30
C ASN A 62 2.33 3.76 -13.75
N ASP A 63 3.10 3.90 -14.81
CA ASP A 63 3.94 2.84 -15.37
C ASP A 63 5.43 2.96 -14.97
N LYS A 64 5.75 3.81 -13.96
CA LYS A 64 7.15 4.06 -13.59
C LYS A 64 7.39 3.95 -12.08
N PRO A 65 8.52 3.36 -11.68
CA PRO A 65 9.01 3.52 -10.31
C PRO A 65 9.28 4.99 -9.99
N THR A 66 8.89 5.42 -8.78
CA THR A 66 9.12 6.79 -8.31
C THR A 66 10.58 7.05 -7.90
N ALA A 67 11.30 5.98 -7.59
CA ALA A 67 12.70 6.04 -7.17
C ALA A 67 13.44 4.75 -7.54
N TRP A 68 14.77 4.81 -7.51
CA TRP A 68 15.64 3.64 -7.65
C TRP A 68 15.78 2.89 -6.33
N ALA A 69 15.66 1.57 -6.36
CA ALA A 69 16.03 0.73 -5.23
C ALA A 69 17.55 0.65 -5.13
N THR A 70 18.13 1.34 -4.17
CA THR A 70 19.58 1.51 -3.99
C THR A 70 20.10 0.97 -2.66
N VAL A 71 19.20 0.61 -1.74
CA VAL A 71 19.54 0.07 -0.43
C VAL A 71 18.82 -1.25 -0.19
N THR A 72 19.28 -2.02 0.79
CA THR A 72 18.56 -3.20 1.29
C THR A 72 17.81 -2.81 2.57
N LYS A 73 16.48 -3.03 2.57
CA LYS A 73 15.68 -2.99 3.80
C LYS A 73 14.96 -4.31 4.01
N ALA A 74 14.58 -4.59 5.24
CA ALA A 74 13.86 -5.78 5.63
C ALA A 74 12.61 -5.40 6.42
N PHE A 75 11.48 -5.35 5.74
CA PHE A 75 10.20 -5.18 6.43
C PHE A 75 9.59 -6.53 6.82
N HIS A 76 9.73 -7.54 5.98
CA HIS A 76 9.53 -8.95 6.25
C HIS A 76 10.64 -9.76 5.57
N ARG A 77 10.77 -9.65 4.26
CA ARG A 77 11.87 -10.24 3.49
C ARG A 77 12.89 -9.16 3.13
N PRO A 78 14.19 -9.38 3.42
CA PRO A 78 15.22 -8.42 3.02
C PRO A 78 15.33 -8.33 1.49
N GLY A 79 15.38 -7.13 0.96
CA GLY A 79 15.48 -6.93 -0.47
C GLY A 79 15.68 -5.47 -0.90
N PRO A 80 15.75 -5.24 -2.23
CA PRO A 80 15.97 -3.91 -2.79
C PRO A 80 14.84 -2.96 -2.42
N CYS A 81 15.26 -1.76 -1.98
CA CYS A 81 14.39 -0.71 -1.48
C CYS A 81 14.85 0.66 -1.97
N ALA A 82 13.93 1.55 -2.25
CA ALA A 82 14.23 2.96 -2.40
C ALA A 82 14.70 3.52 -1.05
N GLU A 83 15.63 4.46 -1.08
CA GLU A 83 16.27 4.99 0.13
C GLU A 83 15.27 5.65 1.08
N ASP A 84 14.30 6.36 0.52
CA ASP A 84 13.23 7.09 1.21
C ASP A 84 11.95 6.26 1.46
N PHE A 85 11.87 5.03 0.97
CA PHE A 85 10.71 4.18 1.19
C PHE A 85 10.70 3.60 2.60
N GLU A 86 9.60 3.78 3.32
CA GLU A 86 9.34 3.21 4.63
C GLU A 86 7.96 2.55 4.68
N ALA A 87 7.90 1.25 4.99
CA ALA A 87 6.64 0.51 5.05
C ALA A 87 5.62 1.13 6.02
N ILE A 88 6.09 1.71 7.11
CA ILE A 88 5.29 2.39 8.13
C ILE A 88 4.55 3.63 7.60
N ASN A 89 4.98 4.17 6.45
CA ASN A 89 4.37 5.36 5.84
C ASN A 89 3.31 5.03 4.79
N CYS A 90 3.24 3.76 4.32
CA CYS A 90 2.42 3.39 3.17
C CYS A 90 0.95 3.78 3.30
N LEU A 91 0.32 3.52 4.45
CA LEU A 91 -1.10 3.86 4.64
C LEU A 91 -1.35 5.37 4.55
N ARG A 92 -0.46 6.16 5.16
CA ARG A 92 -0.53 7.63 5.08
C ARG A 92 -0.31 8.12 3.66
N ASP A 93 0.63 7.51 2.93
CA ASP A 93 0.91 7.89 1.55
C ASP A 93 -0.26 7.54 0.64
N PHE A 94 -0.88 6.36 0.79
CA PHE A 94 -2.10 6.00 0.06
C PHE A 94 -3.27 6.93 0.40
N ALA A 95 -3.47 7.28 1.67
CA ALA A 95 -4.51 8.23 2.06
C ALA A 95 -4.30 9.61 1.41
N ARG A 96 -3.05 10.09 1.38
CA ARG A 96 -2.69 11.36 0.73
C ARG A 96 -2.96 11.32 -0.77
N GLU A 97 -2.52 10.28 -1.47
CA GLU A 97 -2.72 10.14 -2.91
C GLU A 97 -4.20 10.01 -3.27
N ALA A 98 -4.97 9.23 -2.50
CA ALA A 98 -6.43 9.12 -2.68
C ALA A 98 -7.12 10.49 -2.49
N GLY A 99 -6.74 11.23 -1.45
CA GLY A 99 -7.25 12.57 -1.21
C GLY A 99 -6.93 13.54 -2.35
N THR A 100 -5.69 13.52 -2.84
CA THR A 100 -5.22 14.34 -3.97
C THR A 100 -5.99 14.01 -5.24
N PHE A 101 -6.22 12.73 -5.52
CA PHE A 101 -7.03 12.29 -6.64
C PHE A 101 -8.46 12.82 -6.56
N ILE A 102 -9.12 12.66 -5.41
CA ILE A 102 -10.49 13.16 -5.20
C ILE A 102 -10.56 14.69 -5.37
N ASP A 103 -9.58 15.41 -4.82
CA ASP A 103 -9.50 16.88 -4.94
C ASP A 103 -9.33 17.32 -6.42
N ALA A 104 -8.59 16.55 -7.21
CA ALA A 104 -8.44 16.80 -8.64
C ALA A 104 -9.75 16.52 -9.40
N ARG A 105 -10.40 15.37 -9.13
CA ARG A 105 -11.68 15.00 -9.79
C ARG A 105 -12.81 15.96 -9.43
N ALA A 106 -12.82 16.52 -8.24
CA ALA A 106 -13.81 17.51 -7.83
C ALA A 106 -13.87 18.78 -8.71
N LYS A 107 -12.82 19.03 -9.50
CA LYS A 107 -12.76 20.15 -10.46
C LYS A 107 -13.43 19.81 -11.80
N GLU A 108 -13.72 18.56 -12.06
CA GLU A 108 -14.30 18.03 -13.31
C GLU A 108 -15.62 17.28 -13.00
N ARG A 109 -16.60 18.01 -12.44
CA ARG A 109 -17.84 17.43 -11.89
C ARG A 109 -18.75 16.72 -12.90
N ASP A 110 -18.61 17.01 -14.14
CA ASP A 110 -19.31 16.39 -15.26
C ASP A 110 -18.71 15.03 -15.68
N LYS A 111 -17.54 14.69 -15.13
CA LYS A 111 -16.87 13.42 -15.37
C LYS A 111 -16.92 12.53 -14.14
N PRO A 112 -17.63 11.39 -14.20
CA PRO A 112 -17.58 10.42 -13.10
C PRO A 112 -16.19 9.82 -12.97
N PHE A 113 -15.83 9.35 -11.76
CA PHE A 113 -14.59 8.66 -11.54
C PHE A 113 -14.83 7.32 -10.82
N PHE A 114 -13.87 6.41 -10.97
CA PHE A 114 -13.77 5.17 -10.21
C PHE A 114 -12.41 5.15 -9.50
N LEU A 115 -12.43 5.10 -8.18
CA LEU A 115 -11.24 4.96 -7.35
C LEU A 115 -11.21 3.56 -6.71
N TYR A 116 -10.21 2.75 -7.07
CA TYR A 116 -9.92 1.49 -6.41
C TYR A 116 -8.75 1.66 -5.44
N LEU A 117 -9.04 1.75 -4.15
CA LEU A 117 -8.06 1.93 -3.08
C LEU A 117 -7.75 0.59 -2.42
N SER A 118 -6.75 -0.12 -2.95
CA SER A 118 -6.27 -1.39 -2.41
C SER A 118 -5.21 -1.14 -1.35
N LEU A 119 -5.59 -1.25 -0.08
CA LEU A 119 -4.67 -1.05 1.05
C LEU A 119 -3.80 -2.28 1.29
N SER A 120 -2.59 -2.06 1.78
CA SER A 120 -1.68 -3.13 2.21
C SER A 120 -2.01 -3.66 3.62
N SER A 121 -2.89 -2.98 4.34
CA SER A 121 -3.32 -3.33 5.68
C SER A 121 -4.65 -4.11 5.68
N PRO A 122 -4.90 -4.96 6.67
CA PRO A 122 -4.02 -5.31 7.77
C PRO A 122 -3.13 -6.54 7.51
N HIS A 123 -2.72 -6.78 6.25
CA HIS A 123 -1.81 -7.86 5.87
C HIS A 123 -0.42 -7.71 6.51
N THR A 124 0.28 -8.81 6.63
CA THR A 124 1.70 -8.87 7.06
C THR A 124 2.61 -8.09 6.09
N PRO A 125 3.62 -7.36 6.60
CA PRO A 125 3.96 -7.11 8.01
C PRO A 125 3.02 -6.09 8.66
N ILE A 126 2.71 -6.33 9.94
CA ILE A 126 1.84 -5.45 10.72
C ILE A 126 2.67 -4.27 11.24
N PHE A 127 2.57 -3.13 10.58
CA PHE A 127 3.36 -1.93 10.82
C PHE A 127 2.49 -0.68 11.05
N PRO A 128 1.76 -0.58 12.17
CA PRO A 128 1.07 0.66 12.51
C PRO A 128 2.08 1.81 12.64
N SER A 129 1.76 2.96 12.06
CA SER A 129 2.60 4.14 12.15
C SER A 129 2.62 4.69 13.59
N LYS A 130 3.67 5.48 13.91
CA LYS A 130 3.91 5.96 15.28
C LYS A 130 2.70 6.57 15.98
N PRO A 131 1.83 7.38 15.33
CA PRO A 131 0.64 7.92 15.96
C PRO A 131 -0.37 6.88 16.44
N TRP A 132 -0.34 5.67 15.85
CA TRP A 132 -1.29 4.60 16.15
C TRP A 132 -0.74 3.56 17.11
N GLN A 133 0.57 3.49 17.33
CA GLN A 133 1.19 2.51 18.21
C GLN A 133 0.71 2.69 19.64
N GLY A 134 0.24 1.58 20.24
CA GLY A 134 -0.27 1.54 21.62
C GLY A 134 -1.64 2.22 21.79
N LYS A 135 -2.43 2.38 20.74
CA LYS A 135 -3.78 2.97 20.81
C LYS A 135 -4.86 1.92 21.05
N SER A 136 -4.63 0.69 20.62
CA SER A 136 -5.58 -0.40 20.77
C SER A 136 -5.23 -1.31 21.94
N ASP A 137 -6.24 -1.73 22.70
CA ASP A 137 -6.10 -2.69 23.80
C ASP A 137 -5.74 -4.10 23.30
N ILE A 138 -5.97 -4.38 22.01
CA ILE A 138 -5.66 -5.68 21.41
C ILE A 138 -4.25 -5.73 20.77
N GLY A 139 -3.44 -4.66 20.91
CA GLY A 139 -2.04 -4.64 20.47
C GLY A 139 -1.86 -4.20 19.02
N LYS A 140 -0.69 -4.53 18.43
CA LYS A 140 -0.27 -4.01 17.11
C LYS A 140 -1.27 -4.24 15.97
N TYR A 141 -1.95 -5.37 15.97
CA TYR A 141 -2.97 -5.66 14.96
C TYR A 141 -4.13 -4.68 15.07
N GLY A 142 -4.61 -4.43 16.29
CA GLY A 142 -5.66 -3.45 16.53
C GLY A 142 -5.21 -2.03 16.18
N ASP A 143 -3.99 -1.65 16.52
CA ASP A 143 -3.39 -0.37 16.12
C ASP A 143 -3.42 -0.19 14.61
N PHE A 144 -3.08 -1.27 13.87
CA PHE A 144 -3.05 -1.25 12.41
C PHE A 144 -4.44 -1.22 11.78
N LEU A 145 -5.43 -1.87 12.42
CA LEU A 145 -6.84 -1.74 12.04
C LEU A 145 -7.36 -0.32 12.25
N MET A 146 -7.03 0.31 13.38
CA MET A 146 -7.41 1.71 13.65
C MET A 146 -6.81 2.66 12.61
N GLU A 147 -5.57 2.43 12.19
CA GLU A 147 -4.94 3.22 11.13
C GLU A 147 -5.61 2.95 9.77
N THR A 148 -6.03 1.72 9.50
CA THR A 148 -6.79 1.37 8.27
C THR A 148 -8.12 2.12 8.24
N ASP A 149 -8.86 2.12 9.35
CA ASP A 149 -10.11 2.87 9.50
C ASP A 149 -9.89 4.38 9.31
N TRP A 150 -8.79 4.90 9.85
CA TRP A 150 -8.42 6.30 9.63
C TRP A 150 -8.20 6.62 8.13
N VAL A 151 -7.58 5.71 7.36
CA VAL A 151 -7.44 5.91 5.90
C VAL A 151 -8.80 6.03 5.23
N VAL A 152 -9.75 5.16 5.60
CA VAL A 152 -11.14 5.26 5.11
C VAL A 152 -11.74 6.62 5.49
N GLY A 153 -11.56 7.05 6.73
CA GLY A 153 -11.96 8.37 7.20
C GLY A 153 -11.38 9.52 6.37
N GLN A 154 -10.11 9.43 5.93
CA GLN A 154 -9.50 10.43 5.07
C GLN A 154 -10.16 10.50 3.69
N VAL A 155 -10.55 9.36 3.12
CA VAL A 155 -11.30 9.30 1.85
C VAL A 155 -12.68 9.92 2.01
N LEU A 156 -13.43 9.55 3.05
CA LEU A 156 -14.75 10.12 3.34
C LEU A 156 -14.68 11.63 3.55
N ASN A 157 -13.70 12.10 4.32
CA ASN A 157 -13.46 13.53 4.52
C ASN A 157 -13.11 14.25 3.19
N ALA A 158 -12.38 13.58 2.28
CA ALA A 158 -12.10 14.16 0.97
C ALA A 158 -13.36 14.30 0.11
N LEU A 159 -14.26 13.32 0.15
CA LEU A 159 -15.56 13.40 -0.52
C LEU A 159 -16.43 14.50 0.06
N ASP A 160 -16.50 14.63 1.39
CA ASP A 160 -17.32 15.63 2.08
C ASP A 160 -16.84 17.06 1.81
N ARG A 161 -15.54 17.35 1.99
CA ARG A 161 -14.99 18.70 1.74
C ARG A 161 -15.15 19.14 0.29
N ASN A 162 -15.20 18.18 -0.64
CA ASN A 162 -15.42 18.43 -2.05
C ASN A 162 -16.92 18.41 -2.44
N ARG A 163 -17.83 18.15 -1.51
CA ARG A 163 -19.28 18.02 -1.75
C ARG A 163 -19.61 16.93 -2.78
N LEU A 164 -18.88 15.82 -2.75
CA LEU A 164 -19.07 14.66 -3.63
C LEU A 164 -19.76 13.49 -2.93
N ALA A 165 -19.88 13.53 -1.59
CA ALA A 165 -20.37 12.39 -0.80
C ALA A 165 -21.79 11.93 -1.18
N LYS A 166 -22.67 12.85 -1.60
CA LYS A 166 -24.06 12.53 -1.99
C LYS A 166 -24.14 11.82 -3.35
N ASP A 167 -23.14 12.01 -4.20
CA ASP A 167 -23.10 11.52 -5.57
C ASP A 167 -22.04 10.39 -5.74
N THR A 168 -21.52 9.88 -4.61
CA THR A 168 -20.49 8.83 -4.63
C THR A 168 -20.95 7.61 -3.83
N ILE A 169 -20.91 6.45 -4.46
CA ILE A 169 -21.08 5.16 -3.77
C ILE A 169 -19.72 4.74 -3.23
N VAL A 170 -19.65 4.51 -1.92
CA VAL A 170 -18.46 3.99 -1.25
C VAL A 170 -18.70 2.52 -0.89
N VAL A 171 -17.83 1.64 -1.38
CA VAL A 171 -17.85 0.22 -1.04
C VAL A 171 -16.61 -0.11 -0.23
N PHE A 172 -16.79 -0.61 0.98
CA PHE A 172 -15.73 -1.16 1.81
C PHE A 172 -15.84 -2.67 1.82
N ALA A 173 -14.73 -3.35 1.52
CA ALA A 173 -14.68 -4.81 1.49
C ALA A 173 -13.32 -5.32 1.97
N THR A 174 -13.30 -6.56 2.45
CA THR A 174 -12.07 -7.33 2.69
C THR A 174 -12.03 -8.48 1.69
N ASP A 175 -10.83 -8.87 1.29
CA ASP A 175 -10.60 -9.96 0.33
C ASP A 175 -10.69 -11.34 1.00
N ASN A 176 -10.33 -11.42 2.30
CA ASN A 176 -10.36 -12.65 3.10
C ASN A 176 -10.31 -12.35 4.60
N GLY A 177 -10.32 -13.40 5.40
CA GLY A 177 -10.20 -13.32 6.85
C GLY A 177 -8.80 -12.96 7.32
N CYS A 178 -8.67 -12.76 8.63
CA CYS A 178 -7.44 -12.35 9.29
C CYS A 178 -6.32 -13.39 9.14
N SER A 179 -5.12 -12.90 8.82
CA SER A 179 -3.91 -13.72 8.74
C SER A 179 -3.48 -14.27 10.12
N PRO A 180 -2.94 -15.49 10.20
CA PRO A 180 -2.30 -16.01 11.42
C PRO A 180 -1.20 -15.11 11.98
N ALA A 181 -0.56 -14.28 11.15
CA ALA A 181 0.45 -13.30 11.58
C ALA A 181 -0.10 -12.20 12.50
N ALA A 182 -1.42 -12.07 12.62
CA ALA A 182 -2.08 -11.20 13.60
C ALA A 182 -2.09 -11.79 15.03
N GLU A 183 -1.48 -12.98 15.23
CA GLU A 183 -1.44 -13.66 16.52
C GLU A 183 -2.85 -13.95 17.06
N ILE A 184 -3.71 -14.56 16.22
CA ILE A 184 -5.13 -14.82 16.50
C ILE A 184 -5.38 -15.41 17.90
N PRO A 185 -4.60 -16.38 18.42
CA PRO A 185 -4.79 -16.89 19.77
C PRO A 185 -4.69 -15.79 20.84
N GLU A 186 -3.76 -14.85 20.69
CA GLU A 186 -3.61 -13.73 21.63
C GLU A 186 -4.82 -12.77 21.53
N LEU A 187 -5.29 -12.48 20.30
CA LEU A 187 -6.49 -11.67 20.09
C LEU A 187 -7.71 -12.25 20.77
N VAL A 188 -7.89 -13.57 20.70
CA VAL A 188 -8.99 -14.28 21.37
C VAL A 188 -8.92 -14.13 22.88
N THR A 189 -7.72 -14.17 23.50
CA THR A 189 -7.57 -13.91 24.95
C THR A 189 -8.01 -12.50 25.36
N LYS A 190 -7.94 -11.56 24.42
CA LYS A 190 -8.40 -10.17 24.57
C LYS A 190 -9.85 -9.98 24.12
N SER A 191 -10.62 -11.05 24.03
CA SER A 191 -12.02 -11.06 23.60
C SER A 191 -12.25 -10.52 22.18
N HIS A 192 -11.22 -10.58 21.33
CA HIS A 192 -11.31 -10.17 19.92
C HIS A 192 -11.26 -11.40 19.00
N LYS A 193 -12.32 -11.62 18.26
CA LYS A 193 -12.44 -12.70 17.27
C LYS A 193 -12.37 -12.11 15.85
N PRO A 194 -11.18 -11.98 15.26
CA PRO A 194 -11.01 -11.25 13.99
C PRO A 194 -11.69 -11.91 12.79
N ASN A 195 -12.00 -13.20 12.88
CA ASN A 195 -12.72 -13.97 11.87
C ASN A 195 -14.15 -14.33 12.31
N ALA A 196 -14.69 -13.68 13.33
CA ALA A 196 -15.94 -14.04 14.00
C ALA A 196 -15.91 -15.53 14.45
N ASP A 197 -16.96 -16.26 14.17
CA ASP A 197 -17.09 -17.71 14.53
C ASP A 197 -16.83 -18.63 13.31
N TRP A 198 -16.14 -18.14 12.29
CA TRP A 198 -15.76 -18.88 11.07
C TRP A 198 -14.47 -19.65 11.21
#